data_de7eb3750dcc25827fb2d8c8d44414e7
#
_entry.id   de7eb3750dcc25827fb2d8c8d44414e7
#
_cell.length_a   1.000
_cell.length_b   1.000
_cell.length_c   1.000
_cell.angle_alpha   90.00
_cell.angle_beta   90.00
_cell.angle_gamma   90.00
#
_symmetry.space_group_name_H-M   'P 1'
#
loop_
_entity.id
_entity.type
_entity.pdbx_description
1 polymer ?
#
loop_
_entity_poly.entity_id
_entity_poly.type
_entity_poly.pdbx_seq_one_letter_code
_entity_poly.pdbx_strand_id
1 'polypeptide(L)'
;PLGGRTQRSETQVSVQKLPVDGYTDTASIMAFGYNPFLAKWSPYHGAAYAVVEAAAKVVAAGGRYERMRYSYQEYFERMTRNAESWGKPLSALLGALKMQVELGLPSIGGKDSMSGTFQHINVPPMLMAFGITTVDARRVISTDLKGAGHRIYLVRHTPLENYMPDTAQLKENFAFVSDAIASGKVLAAWSVGFGGVAEGLAKMAFGNGIGVETELAEERLYEYAYGSILVECEGTLEFPRAELVGFTVVDEALTVRGERMPLDELYRANTERFATIYPDKGHNDASVMTSTPAPKRIVYPGEAVEHPVAFLPVFPGTNCDYDTAKAFRRAGAEVRMEVLCNLAGDDILRSIARMKEQIRQAHIFVL
;
A
#
# COMPACT_ATOMS: atom_id res chain seq x y z
N PRO A 1 -9.29 -2.87 7.31
CA PRO A 1 -10.42 -1.95 7.55
C PRO A 1 -11.00 -1.53 6.21
N LEU A 2 -12.32 -1.43 6.15
CA LEU A 2 -13.03 -1.28 4.89
C LEU A 2 -13.63 0.13 4.69
N GLY A 3 -13.13 1.14 5.39
CA GLY A 3 -13.52 2.54 5.17
C GLY A 3 -14.91 2.91 5.69
N GLY A 4 -15.27 2.45 6.89
CA GLY A 4 -16.50 2.76 7.56
C GLY A 4 -17.70 1.91 7.15
N ARG A 5 -18.87 2.22 7.69
CA ARG A 5 -20.14 1.52 7.46
C ARG A 5 -20.54 1.46 5.98
N THR A 6 -20.28 2.53 5.23
CA THR A 6 -20.59 2.61 3.80
C THR A 6 -19.43 2.19 2.89
N GLN A 7 -18.24 1.94 3.45
CA GLN A 7 -16.99 1.66 2.72
C GLN A 7 -16.56 2.78 1.75
N ARG A 8 -16.99 4.03 2.02
CA ARG A 8 -16.71 5.19 1.17
C ARG A 8 -15.40 5.91 1.53
N SER A 9 -14.90 5.77 2.78
CA SER A 9 -13.59 6.31 3.14
C SER A 9 -12.50 5.43 2.54
N GLU A 10 -11.59 6.06 1.79
CA GLU A 10 -10.47 5.37 1.17
C GLU A 10 -9.49 4.86 2.23
N THR A 11 -8.93 3.68 2.01
CA THR A 11 -7.85 3.14 2.84
C THR A 11 -6.51 3.58 2.27
N GLN A 12 -5.60 4.02 3.13
CA GLN A 12 -4.25 4.43 2.70
C GLN A 12 -3.23 3.29 2.79
N VAL A 13 -3.62 2.15 3.33
CA VAL A 13 -2.75 0.99 3.55
C VAL A 13 -3.44 -0.30 3.16
N SER A 14 -2.65 -1.32 2.80
CA SER A 14 -3.08 -2.70 2.71
C SER A 14 -2.62 -3.45 3.96
N VAL A 15 -3.55 -4.06 4.69
CA VAL A 15 -3.27 -4.85 5.89
C VAL A 15 -3.80 -6.25 5.71
N GLN A 16 -2.92 -7.25 5.80
CA GLN A 16 -3.28 -8.66 5.62
C GLN A 16 -2.63 -9.52 6.69
N LYS A 17 -3.41 -10.38 7.36
CA LYS A 17 -2.86 -11.36 8.29
C LYS A 17 -1.92 -12.32 7.54
N LEU A 18 -0.81 -12.68 8.17
CA LEU A 18 0.15 -13.60 7.55
C LEU A 18 -0.50 -14.98 7.37
N PRO A 19 -0.31 -15.59 6.18
CA PRO A 19 -0.81 -16.93 5.92
C PRO A 19 0.02 -17.97 6.72
N VAL A 20 -0.56 -18.52 7.76
CA VAL A 20 0.03 -19.56 8.61
C VAL A 20 -0.91 -20.75 8.68
N ASP A 21 -0.41 -21.89 9.10
CA ASP A 21 -1.26 -23.02 9.48
C ASP A 21 -1.87 -22.71 10.86
N GLY A 22 -3.21 -22.50 10.90
CA GLY A 22 -3.95 -22.05 12.08
C GLY A 22 -4.24 -20.54 12.04
N TYR A 23 -4.11 -19.87 13.18
CA TYR A 23 -4.50 -18.47 13.36
C TYR A 23 -3.33 -17.62 13.85
N THR A 24 -3.27 -16.37 13.35
CA THR A 24 -2.35 -15.35 13.86
C THR A 24 -3.00 -13.97 13.86
N ASP A 25 -2.59 -13.11 14.81
CA ASP A 25 -2.90 -11.68 14.80
C ASP A 25 -1.79 -10.85 14.17
N THR A 26 -0.67 -11.47 13.79
CA THR A 26 0.38 -10.78 13.03
C THR A 26 -0.08 -10.55 11.61
N ALA A 27 -0.03 -9.30 11.18
CA ALA A 27 -0.35 -8.87 9.82
C ALA A 27 0.83 -8.14 9.19
N SER A 28 0.93 -8.19 7.88
CA SER A 28 1.71 -7.23 7.10
C SER A 28 0.89 -5.96 6.92
N ILE A 29 1.55 -4.81 6.98
CA ILE A 29 0.99 -3.51 6.64
C ILE A 29 1.89 -2.86 5.60
N MET A 30 1.31 -2.43 4.50
CA MET A 30 2.01 -1.83 3.37
C MET A 30 1.29 -0.57 2.91
N ALA A 31 2.08 0.43 2.53
CA ALA A 31 1.62 1.65 1.86
C ALA A 31 2.57 2.02 0.73
N PHE A 32 2.11 2.91 -0.13
CA PHE A 32 2.97 3.53 -1.14
C PHE A 32 2.92 5.06 -1.04
N GLY A 33 3.99 5.69 -1.52
CA GLY A 33 4.07 7.14 -1.70
C GLY A 33 4.56 7.48 -3.11
N TYR A 34 3.91 8.46 -3.73
CA TYR A 34 4.30 9.03 -5.01
C TYR A 34 3.44 10.25 -5.34
N ASN A 35 4.07 11.32 -5.78
CA ASN A 35 3.39 12.49 -6.33
C ASN A 35 4.02 12.91 -7.67
N PRO A 36 3.29 12.79 -8.80
CA PRO A 36 3.80 13.11 -10.11
C PRO A 36 4.14 14.61 -10.28
N PHE A 37 3.47 15.51 -9.59
CA PHE A 37 3.71 16.95 -9.68
C PHE A 37 5.00 17.34 -8.95
N LEU A 38 5.23 16.80 -7.75
CA LEU A 38 6.49 16.97 -7.05
C LEU A 38 7.66 16.37 -7.85
N ALA A 39 7.47 15.19 -8.40
CA ALA A 39 8.48 14.52 -9.20
C ALA A 39 8.82 15.28 -10.51
N LYS A 40 7.84 15.92 -11.13
CA LYS A 40 8.07 16.83 -12.29
C LYS A 40 8.84 18.08 -11.91
N TRP A 41 8.51 18.65 -10.75
CA TRP A 41 9.21 19.84 -10.26
C TRP A 41 10.65 19.51 -9.87
N SER A 42 10.85 18.41 -9.14
CA SER A 42 12.17 17.92 -8.75
C SER A 42 12.11 16.42 -8.46
N PRO A 43 12.74 15.56 -9.28
CA PRO A 43 12.81 14.12 -9.01
C PRO A 43 13.41 13.80 -7.64
N TYR A 44 14.37 14.61 -7.17
CA TYR A 44 15.00 14.49 -5.86
C TYR A 44 13.99 14.66 -4.71
N HIS A 45 13.24 15.77 -4.71
CA HIS A 45 12.22 16.03 -3.70
C HIS A 45 11.03 15.07 -3.84
N GLY A 46 10.60 14.77 -5.06
CA GLY A 46 9.53 13.82 -5.32
C GLY A 46 9.81 12.45 -4.71
N ALA A 47 11.02 11.94 -4.87
CA ALA A 47 11.43 10.66 -4.29
C ALA A 47 11.60 10.74 -2.76
N ALA A 48 12.13 11.84 -2.23
CA ALA A 48 12.22 12.06 -0.78
C ALA A 48 10.82 12.03 -0.13
N TYR A 49 9.85 12.75 -0.70
CA TYR A 49 8.48 12.74 -0.21
C TYR A 49 7.73 11.44 -0.48
N ALA A 50 8.08 10.67 -1.50
CA ALA A 50 7.53 9.34 -1.69
C ALA A 50 7.86 8.41 -0.51
N VAL A 51 9.11 8.46 -0.01
CA VAL A 51 9.53 7.72 1.19
C VAL A 51 8.75 8.17 2.42
N VAL A 52 8.62 9.49 2.64
CA VAL A 52 7.91 10.08 3.78
C VAL A 52 6.42 9.74 3.75
N GLU A 53 5.78 9.86 2.59
CA GLU A 53 4.35 9.58 2.43
C GLU A 53 4.02 8.12 2.75
N ALA A 54 4.81 7.17 2.24
CA ALA A 54 4.62 5.75 2.55
C ALA A 54 4.77 5.47 4.05
N ALA A 55 5.76 6.10 4.72
CA ALA A 55 5.93 5.97 6.17
C ALA A 55 4.75 6.58 6.95
N ALA A 56 4.33 7.78 6.59
CA ALA A 56 3.21 8.47 7.26
C ALA A 56 1.91 7.67 7.17
N LYS A 57 1.60 7.08 6.01
CA LYS A 57 0.43 6.20 5.81
C LYS A 57 0.47 4.95 6.70
N VAL A 58 1.63 4.30 6.81
CA VAL A 58 1.81 3.14 7.69
C VAL A 58 1.63 3.52 9.15
N VAL A 59 2.18 4.66 9.57
CA VAL A 59 2.04 5.19 10.95
C VAL A 59 0.58 5.56 11.23
N ALA A 60 -0.11 6.24 10.32
CA ALA A 60 -1.52 6.63 10.45
C ALA A 60 -2.45 5.41 10.66
N ALA A 61 -2.06 4.24 10.21
CA ALA A 61 -2.82 3.01 10.41
C ALA A 61 -2.35 2.16 11.62
N GLY A 62 -1.40 2.64 12.42
CA GLY A 62 -0.92 1.98 13.64
C GLY A 62 0.37 1.18 13.47
N GLY A 63 1.03 1.25 12.30
CA GLY A 63 2.33 0.64 12.09
C GLY A 63 3.46 1.45 12.75
N ARG A 64 4.57 0.78 13.02
CA ARG A 64 5.81 1.41 13.52
C ARG A 64 6.77 1.64 12.39
N TYR A 65 7.14 2.91 12.12
CA TYR A 65 8.01 3.25 11.00
C TYR A 65 9.41 2.65 11.15
N GLU A 66 9.97 2.55 12.35
CA GLU A 66 11.34 2.08 12.61
C GLU A 66 11.61 0.65 12.13
N ARG A 67 10.56 -0.13 11.95
CA ARG A 67 10.62 -1.51 11.48
C ARG A 67 10.36 -1.67 9.99
N MET A 68 10.07 -0.57 9.30
CA MET A 68 9.75 -0.62 7.88
C MET A 68 10.96 -1.03 7.03
N ARG A 69 10.64 -1.63 5.89
CA ARG A 69 11.55 -1.88 4.78
C ARG A 69 10.92 -1.35 3.52
N TYR A 70 11.74 -0.84 2.62
CA TYR A 70 11.26 -0.30 1.36
C TYR A 70 11.57 -1.21 0.19
N SER A 71 10.69 -1.16 -0.81
CA SER A 71 10.95 -1.59 -2.18
C SER A 71 10.58 -0.42 -3.09
N TYR A 72 11.37 -0.17 -4.14
CA TYR A 72 11.14 0.94 -5.04
C TYR A 72 10.71 0.46 -6.42
N GLN A 73 9.77 1.19 -7.03
CA GLN A 73 9.45 1.05 -8.44
C GLN A 73 9.81 2.34 -9.14
N GLU A 74 10.72 2.25 -10.09
CA GLU A 74 11.07 3.36 -10.95
C GLU A 74 10.46 3.20 -12.34
N TYR A 75 9.98 4.31 -12.91
CA TYR A 75 9.50 4.37 -14.28
C TYR A 75 9.80 5.74 -14.86
N PHE A 76 10.70 5.76 -15.83
CA PHE A 76 11.18 6.98 -16.47
C PHE A 76 10.97 6.93 -17.98
N GLU A 77 11.10 8.08 -18.63
CA GLU A 77 11.11 8.20 -20.07
C GLU A 77 12.17 7.31 -20.71
N ARG A 78 12.06 7.07 -22.00
CA ARG A 78 13.09 6.33 -22.74
C ARG A 78 14.44 7.04 -22.63
N MET A 79 15.45 6.32 -22.16
CA MET A 79 16.80 6.83 -22.07
C MET A 79 17.39 7.08 -23.46
N THR A 80 18.02 8.23 -23.60
CA THR A 80 18.73 8.66 -24.81
C THR A 80 20.20 8.88 -24.47
N ARG A 81 20.99 9.42 -25.39
CA ARG A 81 22.37 9.87 -25.12
C ARG A 81 22.43 11.22 -24.38
N ASN A 82 21.29 11.82 -24.04
CA ASN A 82 21.22 13.06 -23.30
C ASN A 82 21.48 12.81 -21.80
N ALA A 83 22.44 13.51 -21.22
CA ALA A 83 22.79 13.40 -19.81
C ALA A 83 21.63 13.77 -18.87
N GLU A 84 20.75 14.70 -19.27
CA GLU A 84 19.58 15.11 -18.50
C GLU A 84 18.62 13.93 -18.27
N SER A 85 18.38 13.10 -19.30
CA SER A 85 17.48 11.94 -19.16
C SER A 85 18.02 10.93 -18.12
N TRP A 86 19.33 10.75 -18.03
CA TRP A 86 19.98 9.91 -17.02
C TRP A 86 20.08 10.58 -15.65
N GLY A 87 20.12 11.92 -15.62
CA GLY A 87 20.13 12.70 -14.39
C GLY A 87 18.85 12.57 -13.56
N LYS A 88 17.68 12.37 -14.20
CA LYS A 88 16.38 12.25 -13.53
C LYS A 88 16.32 11.03 -12.58
N PRO A 89 16.59 9.78 -13.03
CA PRO A 89 16.60 8.62 -12.12
C PRO A 89 17.68 8.74 -11.05
N LEU A 90 18.89 9.19 -11.39
CA LEU A 90 19.93 9.42 -10.39
C LEU A 90 19.49 10.41 -9.31
N SER A 91 18.87 11.51 -9.71
CA SER A 91 18.34 12.53 -8.79
C SER A 91 17.27 11.94 -7.85
N ALA A 92 16.35 11.14 -8.39
CA ALA A 92 15.34 10.46 -7.60
C ALA A 92 15.95 9.46 -6.58
N LEU A 93 16.89 8.63 -7.03
CA LEU A 93 17.61 7.70 -6.15
C LEU A 93 18.34 8.41 -5.01
N LEU A 94 18.98 9.55 -5.29
CA LEU A 94 19.68 10.34 -4.26
C LEU A 94 18.69 10.92 -3.23
N GLY A 95 17.51 11.37 -3.65
CA GLY A 95 16.44 11.83 -2.76
C GLY A 95 15.92 10.72 -1.84
N ALA A 96 15.63 9.55 -2.42
CA ALA A 96 15.21 8.39 -1.66
C ALA A 96 16.31 7.89 -0.71
N LEU A 97 17.56 7.81 -1.16
CA LEU A 97 18.70 7.41 -0.34
C LEU A 97 18.89 8.32 0.88
N LYS A 98 18.79 9.64 0.67
CA LYS A 98 18.88 10.61 1.78
C LYS A 98 17.85 10.29 2.85
N MET A 99 16.59 10.09 2.47
CA MET A 99 15.53 9.78 3.44
C MET A 99 15.74 8.43 4.11
N GLN A 100 16.21 7.42 3.40
CA GLN A 100 16.54 6.12 4.00
C GLN A 100 17.61 6.25 5.08
N VAL A 101 18.68 6.96 4.78
CA VAL A 101 19.80 7.17 5.72
C VAL A 101 19.33 7.96 6.94
N GLU A 102 18.64 9.08 6.74
CA GLU A 102 18.21 9.95 7.80
C GLU A 102 17.12 9.34 8.70
N LEU A 103 16.17 8.60 8.13
CA LEU A 103 15.13 7.90 8.89
C LEU A 103 15.61 6.55 9.46
N GLY A 104 16.75 6.03 8.99
CA GLY A 104 17.26 4.71 9.37
C GLY A 104 16.47 3.55 8.77
N LEU A 105 15.90 3.72 7.57
CA LEU A 105 14.99 2.77 6.93
C LEU A 105 15.62 2.16 5.67
N PRO A 106 16.03 0.88 5.68
CA PRO A 106 16.65 0.26 4.52
C PRO A 106 15.63 -0.14 3.46
N SER A 107 16.09 -0.21 2.21
CA SER A 107 15.38 -0.88 1.12
C SER A 107 15.92 -2.29 0.90
N ILE A 108 15.03 -3.20 0.48
CA ILE A 108 15.39 -4.58 0.13
C ILE A 108 15.72 -4.74 -1.35
N GLY A 109 15.39 -3.73 -2.16
CA GLY A 109 15.57 -3.73 -3.60
C GLY A 109 14.47 -2.93 -4.30
N GLY A 110 14.28 -3.22 -5.56
CA GLY A 110 13.29 -2.55 -6.38
C GLY A 110 13.31 -3.06 -7.82
N LYS A 111 12.60 -2.36 -8.68
CA LYS A 111 12.52 -2.63 -10.10
C LYS A 111 12.49 -1.30 -10.84
N ASP A 112 13.29 -1.18 -11.87
CA ASP A 112 13.32 0.00 -12.74
C ASP A 112 12.84 -0.31 -14.16
N SER A 113 12.38 0.71 -14.85
CA SER A 113 12.01 0.66 -16.27
C SER A 113 12.20 2.03 -16.90
N MET A 114 12.89 2.03 -18.03
CA MET A 114 13.22 3.25 -18.80
C MET A 114 12.53 3.24 -20.17
N SER A 115 11.24 2.89 -20.19
CA SER A 115 10.43 2.73 -21.40
C SER A 115 9.20 3.64 -21.45
N GLY A 116 9.13 4.63 -20.56
CA GLY A 116 7.96 5.48 -20.36
C GLY A 116 7.81 6.62 -21.37
N THR A 117 8.06 6.34 -22.65
CA THR A 117 7.83 7.28 -23.76
C THR A 117 6.90 6.65 -24.78
N PHE A 118 5.80 7.34 -25.06
CA PHE A 118 4.90 7.00 -26.16
C PHE A 118 4.78 8.20 -27.10
N GLN A 119 5.25 8.04 -28.32
CA GLN A 119 5.35 9.13 -29.30
C GLN A 119 6.10 10.33 -28.71
N HIS A 120 5.40 11.45 -28.45
CA HIS A 120 5.92 12.69 -27.86
C HIS A 120 5.58 12.86 -26.38
N ILE A 121 4.90 11.87 -25.77
CA ILE A 121 4.48 11.91 -24.36
C ILE A 121 5.49 11.13 -23.53
N ASN A 122 6.03 11.77 -22.51
CA ASN A 122 6.85 11.13 -21.49
C ASN A 122 6.06 10.98 -20.19
N VAL A 123 6.23 9.85 -19.52
CA VAL A 123 5.73 9.72 -18.14
C VAL A 123 6.41 10.73 -17.22
N PRO A 124 5.75 11.21 -16.18
CA PRO A 124 6.43 11.94 -15.11
C PRO A 124 7.57 11.12 -14.54
N PRO A 125 8.71 11.73 -14.14
CA PRO A 125 9.74 11.02 -13.39
C PRO A 125 9.11 10.28 -12.22
N MET A 126 9.28 8.96 -12.12
CA MET A 126 8.64 8.17 -11.08
C MET A 126 9.67 7.36 -10.31
N LEU A 127 9.78 7.64 -9.02
CA LEU A 127 10.25 6.72 -8.01
C LEU A 127 9.11 6.59 -6.99
N MET A 128 8.42 5.46 -7.03
CA MET A 128 7.38 5.11 -6.08
C MET A 128 7.99 4.30 -4.95
N ALA A 129 7.74 4.71 -3.72
CA ALA A 129 8.22 4.01 -2.52
C ALA A 129 7.11 3.12 -1.96
N PHE A 130 7.37 1.82 -1.86
CA PHE A 130 6.51 0.87 -1.14
C PHE A 130 7.15 0.58 0.21
N GLY A 131 6.48 1.01 1.28
CA GLY A 131 6.92 0.75 2.65
C GLY A 131 6.12 -0.39 3.27
N ILE A 132 6.79 -1.40 3.81
CA ILE A 132 6.17 -2.55 4.45
C ILE A 132 6.75 -2.79 5.84
N THR A 133 5.89 -3.19 6.79
CA THR A 133 6.27 -3.70 8.11
C THR A 133 5.26 -4.72 8.60
N THR A 134 5.45 -5.22 9.81
CA THR A 134 4.48 -6.08 10.52
C THR A 134 3.77 -5.28 11.61
N VAL A 135 2.51 -5.65 11.87
CA VAL A 135 1.67 -5.03 12.89
C VAL A 135 0.78 -6.10 13.56
N ASP A 136 0.35 -5.85 14.78
CA ASP A 136 -0.74 -6.59 15.40
C ASP A 136 -2.07 -6.11 14.79
N ALA A 137 -2.78 -6.99 14.07
CA ALA A 137 -4.02 -6.66 13.37
C ALA A 137 -5.11 -6.06 14.30
N ARG A 138 -5.06 -6.36 15.59
CA ARG A 138 -6.01 -5.83 16.61
C ARG A 138 -5.76 -4.35 16.94
N ARG A 139 -4.60 -3.81 16.58
CA ARG A 139 -4.18 -2.42 16.83
C ARG A 139 -4.24 -1.54 15.60
N VAL A 140 -4.67 -2.09 14.47
CA VAL A 140 -4.82 -1.33 13.23
C VAL A 140 -6.11 -0.51 13.31
N ILE A 141 -5.99 0.77 12.98
CA ILE A 141 -7.14 1.68 12.85
C ILE A 141 -7.42 1.99 11.39
N SER A 142 -8.63 2.39 11.09
CA SER A 142 -9.06 2.82 9.75
C SER A 142 -9.15 4.34 9.67
N THR A 143 -9.30 4.84 8.44
CA THR A 143 -9.33 6.26 8.14
C THR A 143 -10.67 6.95 8.45
N ASP A 144 -11.77 6.20 8.47
CA ASP A 144 -13.12 6.72 8.69
C ASP A 144 -13.31 7.25 10.12
N LEU A 145 -13.96 8.40 10.27
CA LEU A 145 -14.31 9.00 11.56
C LEU A 145 -15.24 8.08 12.37
N LYS A 146 -15.09 8.03 13.70
CA LYS A 146 -15.74 7.06 14.58
C LYS A 146 -16.96 7.60 15.32
N GLY A 147 -17.01 8.89 15.60
CA GLY A 147 -18.12 9.47 16.37
C GLY A 147 -18.23 10.97 16.20
N ALA A 148 -19.40 11.54 16.51
CA ALA A 148 -19.60 12.99 16.57
C ALA A 148 -19.20 13.53 17.95
N GLY A 149 -18.75 14.78 17.99
CA GLY A 149 -18.27 15.45 19.20
C GLY A 149 -16.79 15.23 19.51
N HIS A 150 -16.07 14.51 18.64
CA HIS A 150 -14.65 14.28 18.76
C HIS A 150 -13.83 15.48 18.22
N ARG A 151 -12.58 15.55 18.61
CA ARG A 151 -11.61 16.53 18.14
C ARG A 151 -10.79 15.98 17.00
N ILE A 152 -10.49 16.82 16.02
CA ILE A 152 -9.57 16.50 14.93
C ILE A 152 -8.32 17.36 15.11
N TYR A 153 -7.17 16.71 15.23
CA TYR A 153 -5.88 17.37 15.30
C TYR A 153 -5.06 17.08 14.04
N LEU A 154 -4.26 18.08 13.65
CA LEU A 154 -3.19 17.91 12.68
C LEU A 154 -1.87 17.80 13.45
N VAL A 155 -1.26 16.61 13.42
CA VAL A 155 0.13 16.42 13.87
C VAL A 155 1.02 16.91 12.74
N ARG A 156 1.49 18.15 12.88
CA ARG A 156 2.10 18.90 11.78
C ARG A 156 3.56 18.54 11.56
N HIS A 157 3.92 18.38 10.30
CA HIS A 157 5.29 18.41 9.80
C HIS A 157 5.52 19.67 8.99
N THR A 158 6.62 20.36 9.23
CA THR A 158 7.06 21.55 8.48
C THR A 158 8.37 21.24 7.78
N PRO A 159 8.46 21.39 6.45
CA PRO A 159 9.70 21.15 5.75
C PRO A 159 10.77 22.17 6.11
N LEU A 160 12.02 21.82 5.81
CA LEU A 160 13.17 22.72 5.91
C LEU A 160 13.08 23.83 4.85
N GLU A 161 13.90 24.89 4.96
CA GLU A 161 13.93 26.03 4.03
C GLU A 161 14.19 25.62 2.57
N ASN A 162 14.92 24.53 2.36
CA ASN A 162 15.16 23.94 1.04
C ASN A 162 14.07 22.98 0.56
N TYR A 163 12.89 23.00 1.19
CA TYR A 163 11.74 22.13 0.95
C TYR A 163 11.98 20.63 1.20
N MET A 164 13.12 20.23 1.76
CA MET A 164 13.33 18.84 2.15
C MET A 164 12.57 18.52 3.44
N PRO A 165 12.14 17.26 3.62
CA PRO A 165 11.53 16.85 4.88
C PRO A 165 12.44 17.06 6.09
N ASP A 166 11.91 17.62 7.18
CA ASP A 166 12.59 17.63 8.47
C ASP A 166 12.44 16.26 9.14
N THR A 167 13.46 15.44 9.00
CA THR A 167 13.45 14.05 9.49
C THR A 167 13.47 13.94 11.02
N ALA A 168 13.95 14.96 11.73
CA ALA A 168 13.89 15.00 13.18
C ALA A 168 12.44 15.17 13.65
N GLN A 169 11.71 16.14 13.08
CA GLN A 169 10.27 16.30 13.33
C GLN A 169 9.48 15.05 12.96
N LEU A 170 9.76 14.45 11.80
CA LEU A 170 9.04 13.24 11.34
C LEU A 170 9.20 12.09 12.32
N LYS A 171 10.40 11.82 12.82
CA LYS A 171 10.65 10.74 13.79
C LYS A 171 9.83 10.94 15.07
N GLU A 172 9.83 12.16 15.62
CA GLU A 172 9.07 12.47 16.82
C GLU A 172 7.56 12.38 16.59
N ASN A 173 7.07 12.93 15.46
CA ASN A 173 5.65 12.88 15.10
C ASN A 173 5.18 11.43 14.90
N PHE A 174 5.94 10.61 14.17
CA PHE A 174 5.59 9.22 13.88
C PHE A 174 5.59 8.36 15.15
N ALA A 175 6.58 8.54 16.03
CA ALA A 175 6.62 7.84 17.31
C ALA A 175 5.40 8.23 18.17
N PHE A 176 5.11 9.53 18.28
CA PHE A 176 3.97 10.03 19.03
C PHE A 176 2.63 9.48 18.51
N VAL A 177 2.37 9.55 17.20
CA VAL A 177 1.12 9.05 16.61
C VAL A 177 0.99 7.54 16.80
N SER A 178 2.06 6.76 16.57
CA SER A 178 2.04 5.31 16.80
C SER A 178 1.71 4.96 18.27
N ASP A 179 2.27 5.69 19.23
CA ASP A 179 2.00 5.48 20.66
C ASP A 179 0.58 5.92 21.06
N ALA A 180 0.08 7.02 20.49
CA ALA A 180 -1.29 7.49 20.70
C ALA A 180 -2.33 6.50 20.14
N ILE A 181 -2.08 5.89 18.98
CA ILE A 181 -2.91 4.81 18.43
C ILE A 181 -2.83 3.58 19.34
N ALA A 182 -1.63 3.16 19.72
CA ALA A 182 -1.43 1.97 20.55
C ALA A 182 -2.10 2.08 21.92
N SER A 183 -2.22 3.29 22.48
CA SER A 183 -2.92 3.58 23.74
C SER A 183 -4.42 3.81 23.59
N GLY A 184 -4.97 3.77 22.37
CA GLY A 184 -6.39 4.01 22.09
C GLY A 184 -6.83 5.47 22.17
N LYS A 185 -5.90 6.43 22.26
CA LYS A 185 -6.22 7.87 22.25
C LYS A 185 -6.61 8.38 20.87
N VAL A 186 -6.03 7.81 19.80
CA VAL A 186 -6.35 8.10 18.42
C VAL A 186 -7.24 6.99 17.88
N LEU A 187 -8.41 7.36 17.33
CA LEU A 187 -9.46 6.44 16.87
C LEU A 187 -9.44 6.26 15.36
N ALA A 188 -9.12 7.32 14.62
CA ALA A 188 -8.95 7.33 13.18
C ALA A 188 -7.81 8.27 12.80
N ALA A 189 -7.13 8.00 11.69
CA ALA A 189 -6.07 8.87 11.21
C ALA A 189 -5.94 8.85 9.68
N TRP A 190 -5.42 9.96 9.14
CA TRP A 190 -5.19 10.16 7.71
C TRP A 190 -3.83 10.84 7.49
N SER A 191 -2.98 10.24 6.69
CA SER A 191 -1.75 10.89 6.22
C SER A 191 -2.09 11.94 5.18
N VAL A 192 -1.69 13.20 5.42
CA VAL A 192 -1.96 14.31 4.50
C VAL A 192 -1.20 14.10 3.20
N GLY A 193 -1.92 14.18 2.09
CA GLY A 193 -1.43 13.98 0.74
C GLY A 193 -1.59 15.21 -0.16
N PHE A 194 -1.74 14.96 -1.45
CA PHE A 194 -1.80 16.00 -2.49
C PHE A 194 -2.94 17.01 -2.30
N GLY A 195 -4.12 16.57 -1.84
CA GLY A 195 -5.28 17.45 -1.62
C GLY A 195 -5.26 18.20 -0.27
N GLY A 196 -4.16 18.12 0.47
CA GLY A 196 -4.01 18.82 1.73
C GLY A 196 -4.91 18.31 2.86
N VAL A 197 -5.15 19.19 3.84
CA VAL A 197 -6.03 18.91 4.98
C VAL A 197 -7.49 18.74 4.53
N ALA A 198 -7.93 19.51 3.53
CA ALA A 198 -9.30 19.44 2.99
C ALA A 198 -9.64 18.04 2.47
N GLU A 199 -8.74 17.43 1.71
CA GLU A 199 -8.91 16.05 1.23
C GLU A 199 -9.06 15.08 2.40
N GLY A 200 -8.19 15.20 3.41
CA GLY A 200 -8.22 14.32 4.57
C GLY A 200 -9.52 14.42 5.34
N LEU A 201 -9.99 15.64 5.66
CA LEU A 201 -11.23 15.86 6.38
C LEU A 201 -12.44 15.28 5.62
N ALA A 202 -12.54 15.55 4.31
CA ALA A 202 -13.63 15.04 3.48
C ALA A 202 -13.62 13.50 3.40
N LYS A 203 -12.48 12.90 3.10
CA LYS A 203 -12.36 11.44 2.93
C LYS A 203 -12.55 10.68 4.23
N MET A 204 -12.09 11.21 5.35
CA MET A 204 -12.36 10.62 6.67
C MET A 204 -13.87 10.65 7.01
N ALA A 205 -14.59 11.68 6.59
CA ALA A 205 -16.02 11.87 6.87
C ALA A 205 -16.93 10.90 6.11
N PHE A 206 -16.58 10.48 4.89
CA PHE A 206 -17.45 9.72 3.99
C PHE A 206 -17.93 8.38 4.56
N GLY A 207 -17.05 7.63 5.20
CA GLY A 207 -17.28 6.21 5.54
C GLY A 207 -18.41 5.97 6.51
N ASN A 208 -18.59 6.84 7.49
CA ASN A 208 -19.64 6.75 8.51
C ASN A 208 -20.67 7.86 8.42
N GLY A 209 -20.52 8.79 7.46
CA GLY A 209 -21.42 9.94 7.33
C GLY A 209 -21.29 10.90 8.52
N ILE A 210 -20.10 11.03 9.09
CA ILE A 210 -19.82 11.92 10.21
C ILE A 210 -19.21 13.19 9.65
N GLY A 211 -19.89 14.32 9.83
CA GLY A 211 -19.41 15.60 9.32
C GLY A 211 -18.29 16.19 10.14
N VAL A 212 -17.73 17.27 9.62
CA VAL A 212 -16.65 18.02 10.24
C VAL A 212 -16.91 19.51 10.18
N GLU A 213 -16.69 20.21 11.29
CA GLU A 213 -16.64 21.66 11.35
C GLU A 213 -15.20 22.13 11.58
N THR A 214 -14.76 23.10 10.80
CA THR A 214 -13.43 23.70 10.88
C THR A 214 -13.44 25.19 10.61
N GLU A 215 -12.58 25.93 11.34
CA GLU A 215 -12.33 27.36 11.15
C GLU A 215 -11.02 27.63 10.39
N LEU A 216 -10.41 26.59 9.80
CA LEU A 216 -9.19 26.77 9.03
C LEU A 216 -9.37 27.71 7.85
N ALA A 217 -8.39 28.58 7.62
CA ALA A 217 -8.34 29.38 6.40
C ALA A 217 -8.03 28.51 5.17
N GLU A 218 -8.44 28.99 4.00
CA GLU A 218 -8.31 28.26 2.74
C GLU A 218 -6.86 27.84 2.46
N GLU A 219 -5.89 28.72 2.71
CA GLU A 219 -4.47 28.45 2.51
C GLU A 219 -3.97 27.28 3.37
N ARG A 220 -4.57 27.11 4.57
CA ARG A 220 -4.25 26.01 5.48
C ARG A 220 -4.91 24.70 5.08
N LEU A 221 -6.07 24.75 4.44
CA LEU A 221 -6.78 23.58 3.95
C LEU A 221 -6.07 22.90 2.77
N TYR A 222 -5.47 23.71 1.89
CA TYR A 222 -4.84 23.22 0.65
C TYR A 222 -3.32 23.26 0.64
N GLU A 223 -2.68 23.54 1.77
CA GLU A 223 -1.22 23.49 1.86
C GLU A 223 -0.66 22.07 1.65
N TYR A 224 0.51 21.99 1.04
CA TYR A 224 1.23 20.72 0.85
C TYR A 224 1.90 20.28 2.16
N ALA A 225 1.13 19.75 3.09
CA ALA A 225 1.61 19.35 4.41
C ALA A 225 2.02 17.87 4.48
N TYR A 226 2.78 17.39 3.51
CA TYR A 226 3.27 16.02 3.47
C TYR A 226 4.05 15.64 4.72
N GLY A 227 3.82 14.43 5.23
CA GLY A 227 4.38 13.94 6.49
C GLY A 227 3.57 14.33 7.71
N SER A 228 2.59 15.25 7.57
CA SER A 228 1.60 15.54 8.61
C SER A 228 0.50 14.47 8.63
N ILE A 229 -0.11 14.27 9.80
CA ILE A 229 -1.15 13.26 10.01
C ILE A 229 -2.35 13.92 10.71
N LEU A 230 -3.53 13.82 10.10
CA LEU A 230 -4.80 14.11 10.76
C LEU A 230 -5.16 12.96 11.69
N VAL A 231 -5.62 13.26 12.90
CA VAL A 231 -6.03 12.28 13.89
C VAL A 231 -7.33 12.66 14.56
N GLU A 232 -8.23 11.71 14.76
CA GLU A 232 -9.47 11.85 15.53
C GLU A 232 -9.25 11.36 16.95
N CYS A 233 -9.66 12.15 17.94
CA CYS A 233 -9.54 11.85 19.37
C CYS A 233 -10.81 12.25 20.12
N GLU A 234 -11.27 11.45 21.09
CA GLU A 234 -12.35 11.86 22.00
C GLU A 234 -11.90 12.98 22.93
N GLY A 235 -10.70 12.87 23.46
CA GLY A 235 -10.13 13.78 24.42
C GLY A 235 -9.12 14.77 23.81
N THR A 236 -8.45 15.51 24.68
CA THR A 236 -7.37 16.43 24.31
C THR A 236 -6.10 15.64 24.00
N LEU A 237 -5.43 16.03 22.93
CA LEU A 237 -4.14 15.48 22.53
C LEU A 237 -3.03 16.47 22.89
N GLU A 238 -2.19 16.10 23.86
CA GLU A 238 -1.09 16.96 24.32
C GLU A 238 0.19 16.60 23.57
N PHE A 239 0.54 17.39 22.58
CA PHE A 239 1.78 17.29 21.82
C PHE A 239 2.12 18.65 21.19
N PRO A 240 3.37 19.11 21.23
CA PRO A 240 3.72 20.48 20.78
C PRO A 240 3.36 20.78 19.32
N ARG A 241 3.28 19.77 18.48
CA ARG A 241 2.93 19.88 17.05
C ARG A 241 1.53 19.35 16.71
N ALA A 242 0.70 19.03 17.72
CA ALA A 242 -0.71 18.72 17.52
C ALA A 242 -1.53 20.00 17.55
N GLU A 243 -2.03 20.40 16.40
CA GLU A 243 -2.88 21.57 16.22
C GLU A 243 -4.34 21.12 16.13
N LEU A 244 -5.23 21.67 16.96
CA LEU A 244 -6.66 21.41 16.83
C LEU A 244 -7.18 22.11 15.58
N VAL A 245 -7.71 21.32 14.63
CA VAL A 245 -8.13 21.79 13.30
C VAL A 245 -9.64 21.70 13.09
N GLY A 246 -10.38 20.99 13.94
CA GLY A 246 -11.82 20.89 13.81
C GLY A 246 -12.46 19.94 14.79
N PHE A 247 -13.77 19.78 14.64
CA PHE A 247 -14.58 18.88 15.45
C PHE A 247 -15.48 18.03 14.52
N THR A 248 -15.71 16.79 14.92
CA THR A 248 -16.69 15.94 14.26
C THR A 248 -18.11 16.28 14.72
N VAL A 249 -19.06 16.26 13.80
CA VAL A 249 -20.45 16.63 14.04
C VAL A 249 -21.43 15.59 13.46
N VAL A 250 -22.67 15.61 13.94
CA VAL A 250 -23.73 14.70 13.44
C VAL A 250 -24.18 15.08 12.04
N ASP A 251 -24.13 16.37 11.68
CA ASP A 251 -24.52 16.84 10.34
C ASP A 251 -23.60 16.23 9.27
N GLU A 252 -24.15 15.55 8.29
CA GLU A 252 -23.41 14.89 7.20
C GLU A 252 -22.88 15.94 6.19
N ALA A 253 -22.02 16.83 6.67
CA ALA A 253 -21.40 17.89 5.88
C ALA A 253 -19.97 18.20 6.35
N LEU A 254 -19.14 18.71 5.45
CA LEU A 254 -17.93 19.45 5.78
C LEU A 254 -18.29 20.94 5.83
N THR A 255 -18.20 21.54 7.01
CA THR A 255 -18.48 22.96 7.23
C THR A 255 -17.17 23.70 7.49
N VAL A 256 -16.83 24.63 6.62
CA VAL A 256 -15.63 25.46 6.70
C VAL A 256 -16.04 26.90 6.94
N ARG A 257 -15.70 27.45 8.10
CA ARG A 257 -16.01 28.85 8.46
C ARG A 257 -17.48 29.22 8.21
N GLY A 258 -18.38 28.28 8.53
CA GLY A 258 -19.83 28.43 8.32
C GLY A 258 -20.34 28.07 6.92
N GLU A 259 -19.48 27.87 5.94
CA GLU A 259 -19.86 27.37 4.61
C GLU A 259 -20.04 25.85 4.64
N ARG A 260 -21.26 25.41 4.35
CA ARG A 260 -21.66 24.00 4.46
C ARG A 260 -21.62 23.29 3.11
N MET A 261 -20.87 22.19 3.04
CA MET A 261 -20.77 21.32 1.85
C MET A 261 -21.25 19.90 2.21
N PRO A 262 -22.38 19.42 1.67
CA PRO A 262 -22.90 18.09 1.93
C PRO A 262 -21.90 16.98 1.53
N LEU A 263 -21.73 15.96 2.37
CA LEU A 263 -20.77 14.86 2.10
C LEU A 263 -21.07 14.10 0.81
N ASP A 264 -22.35 13.93 0.46
CA ASP A 264 -22.73 13.26 -0.80
C ASP A 264 -22.33 14.06 -2.05
N GLU A 265 -22.31 15.37 -1.98
CA GLU A 265 -21.84 16.24 -3.08
C GLU A 265 -20.32 16.14 -3.22
N LEU A 266 -19.61 16.22 -2.10
CA LEU A 266 -18.15 16.04 -2.07
C LEU A 266 -17.75 14.64 -2.55
N TYR A 267 -18.47 13.60 -2.14
CA TYR A 267 -18.20 12.23 -2.56
C TYR A 267 -18.42 12.05 -4.07
N ARG A 268 -19.51 12.61 -4.63
CA ARG A 268 -19.74 12.60 -6.08
C ARG A 268 -18.62 13.33 -6.83
N ALA A 269 -18.23 14.51 -6.39
CA ALA A 269 -17.13 15.25 -7.01
C ALA A 269 -15.83 14.46 -7.02
N ASN A 270 -15.56 13.70 -5.96
CA ASN A 270 -14.38 12.83 -5.86
C ASN A 270 -14.46 11.62 -6.81
N THR A 271 -15.61 10.96 -6.92
CA THR A 271 -15.74 9.67 -7.62
C THR A 271 -16.11 9.81 -9.11
N GLU A 272 -16.92 10.81 -9.47
CA GLU A 272 -17.43 10.96 -10.83
C GLU A 272 -16.44 11.62 -11.81
N ARG A 273 -15.33 12.17 -11.30
CA ARG A 273 -14.32 12.87 -12.11
C ARG A 273 -13.81 12.03 -13.31
N PHE A 274 -13.70 10.74 -13.14
CA PHE A 274 -13.21 9.82 -14.15
C PHE A 274 -14.29 8.87 -14.71
N ALA A 275 -15.56 9.07 -14.35
CA ALA A 275 -16.65 8.18 -14.73
C ALA A 275 -16.82 7.98 -16.24
N THR A 276 -16.46 8.99 -17.05
CA THR A 276 -16.48 8.90 -18.51
C THR A 276 -15.36 8.04 -19.09
N ILE A 277 -14.25 7.87 -18.36
CA ILE A 277 -13.07 7.10 -18.79
C ILE A 277 -13.04 5.73 -18.10
N TYR A 278 -13.39 5.72 -16.82
CA TYR A 278 -13.44 4.52 -15.96
C TYR A 278 -14.82 4.44 -15.28
N PRO A 279 -15.88 4.02 -16.01
CA PRO A 279 -17.20 3.90 -15.41
C PRO A 279 -17.25 2.79 -14.35
N ASP A 280 -17.88 3.06 -13.22
CA ASP A 280 -18.06 2.09 -12.11
C ASP A 280 -18.91 0.88 -12.51
N LYS A 281 -19.76 1.06 -13.49
CA LYS A 281 -20.62 0.00 -14.04
C LYS A 281 -20.26 -0.21 -15.50
N GLY A 282 -19.86 -1.44 -15.84
CA GLY A 282 -19.74 -1.83 -17.22
C GLY A 282 -21.12 -1.74 -17.91
N HIS A 283 -21.16 -1.32 -19.17
CA HIS A 283 -22.34 -1.48 -20.02
C HIS A 283 -22.52 -2.98 -20.32
N ASN A 284 -23.09 -3.68 -19.38
CA ASN A 284 -23.36 -5.11 -19.53
C ASN A 284 -24.88 -5.27 -19.65
N ASP A 285 -25.41 -5.19 -20.88
CA ASP A 285 -26.79 -5.54 -21.20
C ASP A 285 -27.04 -7.07 -21.15
N ALA A 286 -26.02 -7.85 -20.81
CA ALA A 286 -26.17 -9.26 -20.62
C ALA A 286 -26.95 -9.53 -19.33
N SER A 287 -28.11 -10.13 -19.45
CA SER A 287 -28.80 -10.73 -18.32
C SER A 287 -27.84 -11.65 -17.57
N VAL A 288 -27.69 -11.43 -16.26
CA VAL A 288 -26.89 -12.31 -15.42
C VAL A 288 -27.46 -13.72 -15.58
N MET A 289 -26.73 -14.57 -16.29
CA MET A 289 -27.07 -15.99 -16.33
C MET A 289 -26.87 -16.56 -14.94
N THR A 290 -27.94 -16.69 -14.19
CA THR A 290 -27.99 -17.43 -12.95
C THR A 290 -28.04 -18.95 -13.23
N SER A 291 -27.06 -19.46 -13.96
CA SER A 291 -26.85 -20.89 -13.98
C SER A 291 -25.93 -21.22 -12.81
N THR A 292 -26.46 -21.80 -11.78
CA THR A 292 -25.63 -22.55 -10.83
C THR A 292 -25.31 -23.87 -11.52
N PRO A 293 -24.13 -24.07 -12.08
CA PRO A 293 -23.78 -25.36 -12.64
C PRO A 293 -23.83 -26.34 -11.46
N ALA A 294 -24.74 -27.30 -11.52
CA ALA A 294 -24.67 -28.42 -10.59
C ALA A 294 -23.28 -29.04 -10.75
N PRO A 295 -22.49 -29.17 -9.68
CA PRO A 295 -21.16 -29.73 -9.80
C PRO A 295 -21.29 -31.14 -10.33
N LYS A 296 -20.93 -31.36 -11.58
CA LYS A 296 -20.79 -32.72 -12.10
C LYS A 296 -19.64 -33.33 -11.29
N ARG A 297 -19.95 -34.35 -10.51
CA ARG A 297 -18.92 -35.14 -9.84
C ARG A 297 -18.00 -35.68 -10.94
N ILE A 298 -16.79 -35.15 -11.03
CA ILE A 298 -15.75 -35.71 -11.89
C ILE A 298 -15.34 -37.03 -11.23
N VAL A 299 -15.75 -38.12 -11.81
CA VAL A 299 -15.31 -39.47 -11.37
C VAL A 299 -14.07 -39.77 -12.20
N TYR A 300 -12.93 -39.80 -11.50
CA TYR A 300 -11.69 -40.30 -12.09
C TYR A 300 -11.84 -41.81 -12.37
N PRO A 301 -11.65 -42.28 -13.61
CA PRO A 301 -11.88 -43.68 -13.96
C PRO A 301 -10.74 -44.62 -13.58
N GLY A 302 -9.65 -44.11 -12.98
CA GLY A 302 -8.51 -44.89 -12.52
C GLY A 302 -8.65 -45.37 -11.06
N GLU A 303 -7.64 -46.11 -10.61
CA GLU A 303 -7.56 -46.54 -9.22
C GLU A 303 -7.37 -45.34 -8.31
N ALA A 304 -8.11 -45.30 -7.20
CA ALA A 304 -7.96 -44.25 -6.20
C ALA A 304 -6.63 -44.40 -5.47
N VAL A 305 -5.83 -43.35 -5.46
CA VAL A 305 -4.58 -43.30 -4.70
C VAL A 305 -4.82 -42.36 -3.52
N GLU A 306 -4.70 -42.90 -2.31
CA GLU A 306 -4.99 -42.14 -1.08
C GLU A 306 -3.98 -41.00 -0.87
N HIS A 307 -2.69 -41.26 -1.13
CA HIS A 307 -1.62 -40.26 -1.04
C HIS A 307 -0.86 -40.21 -2.36
N PRO A 308 -1.33 -39.47 -3.37
CA PRO A 308 -0.64 -39.38 -4.65
C PRO A 308 0.72 -38.70 -4.50
N VAL A 309 1.72 -39.25 -5.17
CA VAL A 309 3.06 -38.66 -5.24
C VAL A 309 3.10 -37.61 -6.36
N ALA A 310 3.35 -36.34 -6.03
CA ALA A 310 3.58 -35.26 -6.97
C ALA A 310 5.10 -35.02 -7.08
N PHE A 311 5.62 -35.13 -8.30
CA PHE A 311 7.02 -34.84 -8.58
C PHE A 311 7.18 -33.47 -9.22
N LEU A 312 7.99 -32.60 -8.61
CA LEU A 312 8.34 -31.25 -9.06
C LEU A 312 9.83 -31.19 -9.41
N PRO A 313 10.21 -31.26 -10.69
CA PRO A 313 11.57 -30.94 -11.08
C PRO A 313 11.80 -29.44 -11.01
N VAL A 314 12.94 -29.03 -10.47
CA VAL A 314 13.37 -27.63 -10.33
C VAL A 314 14.54 -27.38 -11.28
N PHE A 315 14.30 -26.57 -12.29
CA PHE A 315 15.28 -26.17 -13.30
C PHE A 315 15.85 -24.79 -13.00
N PRO A 316 16.99 -24.40 -13.58
CA PRO A 316 17.46 -23.02 -13.53
C PRO A 316 16.36 -22.06 -14.08
N GLY A 317 15.96 -21.09 -13.25
CA GLY A 317 14.88 -20.15 -13.57
C GLY A 317 13.47 -20.59 -13.15
N THR A 318 13.30 -21.78 -12.56
CA THR A 318 12.02 -22.17 -11.93
C THR A 318 11.70 -21.24 -10.77
N ASN A 319 10.47 -20.74 -10.72
CA ASN A 319 9.93 -19.91 -9.65
C ASN A 319 8.73 -20.61 -8.98
N CYS A 320 8.43 -20.22 -7.74
CA CYS A 320 7.27 -20.69 -6.98
C CYS A 320 7.26 -22.21 -6.69
N ASP A 321 8.40 -22.87 -6.74
CA ASP A 321 8.54 -24.30 -6.46
C ASP A 321 8.09 -24.66 -5.03
N TYR A 322 8.48 -23.85 -4.03
CA TYR A 322 8.02 -24.02 -2.64
C TYR A 322 6.51 -23.79 -2.47
N ASP A 323 5.95 -22.76 -3.12
CA ASP A 323 4.51 -22.46 -3.05
C ASP A 323 3.70 -23.56 -3.72
N THR A 324 4.15 -24.05 -4.87
CA THR A 324 3.58 -25.19 -5.60
C THR A 324 3.61 -26.45 -4.73
N ALA A 325 4.77 -26.78 -4.15
CA ALA A 325 4.91 -27.92 -3.24
C ALA A 325 3.95 -27.82 -2.04
N LYS A 326 3.79 -26.62 -1.46
CA LYS A 326 2.88 -26.37 -0.36
C LYS A 326 1.42 -26.59 -0.77
N ALA A 327 1.02 -26.18 -1.96
CA ALA A 327 -0.35 -26.40 -2.46
C ALA A 327 -0.67 -27.89 -2.62
N PHE A 328 0.25 -28.67 -3.19
CA PHE A 328 0.06 -30.12 -3.33
C PHE A 328 0.01 -30.84 -1.95
N ARG A 329 0.88 -30.48 -1.01
CA ARG A 329 0.86 -31.05 0.35
C ARG A 329 -0.45 -30.73 1.06
N ARG A 330 -0.99 -29.52 0.92
CA ARG A 330 -2.30 -29.14 1.47
C ARG A 330 -3.47 -29.92 0.86
N ALA A 331 -3.32 -30.33 -0.39
CA ALA A 331 -4.28 -31.20 -1.07
C ALA A 331 -4.13 -32.70 -0.70
N GLY A 332 -3.18 -33.06 0.17
CA GLY A 332 -2.96 -34.42 0.63
C GLY A 332 -1.93 -35.23 -0.18
N ALA A 333 -1.20 -34.61 -1.10
CA ALA A 333 -0.15 -35.29 -1.87
C ALA A 333 1.18 -35.37 -1.12
N GLU A 334 1.92 -36.46 -1.32
CA GLU A 334 3.35 -36.51 -1.05
C GLU A 334 4.08 -35.70 -2.15
N VAL A 335 4.97 -34.77 -1.77
CA VAL A 335 5.69 -33.95 -2.74
C VAL A 335 7.15 -34.28 -2.73
N ARG A 336 7.69 -34.64 -3.89
CA ARG A 336 9.10 -34.87 -4.15
C ARG A 336 9.63 -33.80 -5.07
N MET A 337 10.74 -33.16 -4.69
CA MET A 337 11.41 -32.12 -5.47
C MET A 337 12.82 -32.57 -5.80
N GLU A 338 13.24 -32.34 -7.03
CA GLU A 338 14.60 -32.62 -7.48
C GLU A 338 15.16 -31.44 -8.26
N VAL A 339 16.28 -30.90 -7.78
CA VAL A 339 16.94 -29.76 -8.42
C VAL A 339 17.90 -30.24 -9.50
N LEU A 340 17.78 -29.70 -10.70
CA LEU A 340 18.76 -29.92 -11.77
C LEU A 340 20.08 -29.21 -11.43
N CYS A 341 21.09 -29.95 -11.02
CA CYS A 341 22.43 -29.41 -10.82
C CYS A 341 23.15 -29.31 -12.18
N ASN A 342 23.69 -28.12 -12.47
CA ASN A 342 24.36 -27.83 -13.76
C ASN A 342 25.76 -27.23 -13.64
N LEU A 343 26.44 -27.47 -12.51
CA LEU A 343 27.79 -26.97 -12.29
C LEU A 343 28.82 -27.69 -13.16
N ALA A 344 28.58 -28.96 -13.46
CA ALA A 344 29.39 -29.78 -14.37
C ALA A 344 28.51 -30.68 -15.24
N GLY A 345 29.02 -31.16 -16.38
CA GLY A 345 28.28 -32.07 -17.26
C GLY A 345 27.79 -33.34 -16.58
N ASP A 346 28.59 -33.93 -15.71
CA ASP A 346 28.24 -35.11 -14.93
C ASP A 346 27.12 -34.84 -13.92
N ASP A 347 27.01 -33.60 -13.40
CA ASP A 347 25.92 -33.21 -12.50
C ASP A 347 24.57 -33.23 -13.20
N ILE A 348 24.55 -32.76 -14.45
CA ILE A 348 23.37 -32.79 -15.30
C ILE A 348 22.90 -34.24 -15.52
N LEU A 349 23.82 -35.12 -15.92
CA LEU A 349 23.51 -36.53 -16.17
C LEU A 349 22.99 -37.23 -14.91
N ARG A 350 23.63 -36.99 -13.74
CA ARG A 350 23.15 -37.52 -12.46
C ARG A 350 21.78 -37.00 -12.08
N SER A 351 21.51 -35.69 -12.28
CA SER A 351 20.18 -35.09 -12.01
C SER A 351 19.13 -35.70 -12.89
N ILE A 352 19.38 -35.84 -14.19
CA ILE A 352 18.45 -36.49 -15.13
C ILE A 352 18.17 -37.94 -14.72
N ALA A 353 19.18 -38.68 -14.28
CA ALA A 353 18.98 -40.07 -13.82
C ALA A 353 18.07 -40.14 -12.60
N ARG A 354 18.26 -39.26 -11.59
CA ARG A 354 17.37 -39.14 -10.42
C ARG A 354 15.96 -38.72 -10.81
N MET A 355 15.82 -37.72 -11.68
CA MET A 355 14.52 -37.28 -12.17
C MET A 355 13.74 -38.38 -12.89
N LYS A 356 14.41 -39.18 -13.75
CA LYS A 356 13.79 -40.33 -14.40
C LYS A 356 13.23 -41.34 -13.40
N GLU A 357 13.94 -41.59 -12.31
CA GLU A 357 13.45 -42.49 -11.27
C GLU A 357 12.25 -41.91 -10.51
N GLN A 358 12.27 -40.62 -10.20
CA GLN A 358 11.14 -39.95 -9.57
C GLN A 358 9.88 -39.95 -10.46
N ILE A 359 10.05 -39.71 -11.76
CA ILE A 359 8.94 -39.75 -12.74
C ILE A 359 8.26 -41.13 -12.75
N ARG A 360 9.02 -42.23 -12.67
CA ARG A 360 8.44 -43.58 -12.68
C ARG A 360 7.57 -43.89 -11.46
N GLN A 361 7.83 -43.19 -10.35
CA GLN A 361 7.13 -43.36 -9.08
C GLN A 361 6.04 -42.30 -8.85
N ALA A 362 5.98 -41.26 -9.66
CA ALA A 362 5.03 -40.18 -9.52
C ALA A 362 3.67 -40.51 -10.14
N HIS A 363 2.63 -40.06 -9.47
CA HIS A 363 1.25 -40.06 -9.98
C HIS A 363 0.92 -38.73 -10.68
N ILE A 364 1.62 -37.66 -10.28
CA ILE A 364 1.43 -36.30 -10.80
C ILE A 364 2.82 -35.76 -11.15
N PHE A 365 2.96 -35.26 -12.35
CA PHE A 365 4.15 -34.55 -12.83
C PHE A 365 3.84 -33.06 -12.97
N VAL A 366 4.62 -32.19 -12.35
CA VAL A 366 4.39 -30.75 -12.27
C VAL A 366 5.53 -29.99 -12.93
N LEU A 367 5.24 -29.21 -13.96
CA LEU A 367 6.18 -28.33 -14.67
C LEU A 367 5.76 -26.88 -14.52
#